data_8ce85002a03e81cda2deb8f2c3e268a6
#
_entry.id   8ce85002a03e81cda2deb8f2c3e268a6
#
_cell.length_a   1.000
_cell.length_b   1.000
_cell.length_c   1.000
_cell.angle_alpha   90.00
_cell.angle_beta   90.00
_cell.angle_gamma   90.00
#
_symmetry.space_group_name_H-M   'P 1'
#
loop_
_entity.id
_entity.type
_entity.pdbx_description
1 polymer ?
#
loop_
_entity_poly.entity_id
_entity_poly.type
_entity_poly.pdbx_seq_one_letter_code
_entity_poly.pdbx_strand_id
1 'polypeptide(L)'
;MKELNVLIVGVGGQGTLLASRVLGKYALEEGYDVKLSEVHGMAQRGGSVMTYVRIGEKIASPIIDEGGADLILAFEKLEALRYLHYLKQGGTVLYSTQEIMPMPVVTGAAQYPAGIEDVLGCAGIDALSLALEAGNSKAANAVMLGALCRRLGFDREKFESALLSSIPQKTVGMNKKAFALGYAAA
;
A
#
# COMPACT_ATOMS: atom_id res chain seq x y z
N MET A 1 -0.62 -18.23 11.12
CA MET A 1 0.35 -17.38 10.34
C MET A 1 1.37 -16.83 11.33
N LYS A 2 2.66 -16.84 11.00
CA LYS A 2 3.63 -16.05 11.77
C LYS A 2 3.20 -14.59 11.76
N GLU A 3 3.64 -13.81 12.74
CA GLU A 3 3.39 -12.36 12.76
C GLU A 3 3.81 -11.72 11.42
N LEU A 4 2.95 -10.86 10.87
CA LEU A 4 3.15 -10.14 9.61
C LEU A 4 3.07 -8.64 9.89
N ASN A 5 4.14 -7.93 9.58
CA ASN A 5 4.26 -6.49 9.74
C ASN A 5 4.27 -5.81 8.38
N VAL A 6 3.19 -5.12 8.03
CA VAL A 6 3.06 -4.38 6.76
C VAL A 6 3.09 -2.89 7.04
N LEU A 7 4.03 -2.18 6.43
CA LEU A 7 4.07 -0.73 6.43
C LEU A 7 3.43 -0.21 5.14
N ILE A 8 2.33 0.52 5.26
CA ILE A 8 1.65 1.13 4.12
C ILE A 8 2.03 2.60 4.09
N VAL A 9 2.59 3.06 2.97
CA VAL A 9 3.05 4.44 2.81
C VAL A 9 2.52 5.07 1.53
N GLY A 10 2.39 6.38 1.53
CA GLY A 10 1.92 7.12 0.36
C GLY A 10 1.73 8.60 0.66
N VAL A 11 1.11 9.27 -0.28
CA VAL A 11 0.73 10.68 -0.18
C VAL A 11 -0.74 10.79 0.17
N GLY A 12 -1.09 11.73 1.03
CA GLY A 12 -2.46 11.95 1.48
C GLY A 12 -3.45 12.09 0.32
N GLY A 13 -4.48 11.25 0.32
CA GLY A 13 -5.48 11.14 -0.74
C GLY A 13 -5.35 9.91 -1.64
N GLN A 14 -4.28 9.11 -1.54
CA GLN A 14 -4.08 7.90 -2.35
C GLN A 14 -4.82 6.66 -1.84
N GLY A 15 -5.47 6.73 -0.67
CA GLY A 15 -6.29 5.63 -0.15
C GLY A 15 -5.53 4.62 0.74
N THR A 16 -4.45 5.04 1.39
CA THR A 16 -3.70 4.25 2.38
C THR A 16 -4.61 3.71 3.48
N LEU A 17 -5.55 4.54 3.95
CA LEU A 17 -6.54 4.15 4.95
C LEU A 17 -7.49 3.05 4.46
N LEU A 18 -7.89 3.06 3.17
CA LEU A 18 -8.69 1.97 2.61
C LEU A 18 -7.88 0.67 2.60
N ALA A 19 -6.61 0.75 2.18
CA ALA A 19 -5.74 -0.42 2.12
C ALA A 19 -5.55 -1.07 3.49
N SER A 20 -5.29 -0.27 4.53
CA SER A 20 -5.15 -0.78 5.90
C SER A 20 -6.44 -1.42 6.43
N ARG A 21 -7.61 -0.82 6.13
CA ARG A 21 -8.92 -1.38 6.51
C ARG A 21 -9.21 -2.71 5.81
N VAL A 22 -8.93 -2.81 4.51
CA VAL A 22 -9.12 -4.05 3.73
C VAL A 22 -8.23 -5.16 4.28
N LEU A 23 -6.95 -4.85 4.48
CA LEU A 23 -5.99 -5.81 5.04
C LEU A 23 -6.38 -6.24 6.46
N GLY A 24 -6.80 -5.29 7.31
CA GLY A 24 -7.26 -5.57 8.66
C GLY A 24 -8.54 -6.40 8.68
N LYS A 25 -9.51 -6.09 7.80
CA LYS A 25 -10.75 -6.84 7.68
C LYS A 25 -10.48 -8.29 7.27
N TYR A 26 -9.70 -8.48 6.22
CA TYR A 26 -9.31 -9.82 5.77
C TYR A 26 -8.66 -10.63 6.89
N ALA A 27 -7.72 -10.03 7.62
CA ALA A 27 -7.01 -10.73 8.70
C ALA A 27 -7.94 -11.11 9.86
N LEU A 28 -8.91 -10.24 10.23
CA LEU A 28 -9.92 -10.54 11.24
C LEU A 28 -10.87 -11.67 10.79
N GLU A 29 -11.28 -11.69 9.52
CA GLU A 29 -12.11 -12.75 8.94
C GLU A 29 -11.37 -14.10 8.89
N GLU A 30 -10.04 -14.09 8.78
CA GLU A 30 -9.19 -15.28 8.89
C GLU A 30 -8.85 -15.66 10.34
N GLY A 31 -9.39 -14.95 11.34
CA GLY A 31 -9.23 -15.28 12.76
C GLY A 31 -7.96 -14.75 13.42
N TYR A 32 -7.27 -13.79 12.80
CA TYR A 32 -6.06 -13.17 13.37
C TYR A 32 -6.38 -11.91 14.18
N ASP A 33 -5.54 -11.61 15.17
CA ASP A 33 -5.51 -10.30 15.82
C ASP A 33 -4.82 -9.28 14.91
N VAL A 34 -5.33 -8.04 14.91
CA VAL A 34 -4.84 -6.95 14.06
C VAL A 34 -4.70 -5.67 14.87
N LYS A 35 -3.58 -4.99 14.73
CA LYS A 35 -3.41 -3.64 15.23
C LYS A 35 -3.01 -2.71 14.09
N LEU A 36 -3.66 -1.56 14.06
CA LEU A 36 -3.48 -0.52 13.05
C LEU A 36 -3.13 0.80 13.74
N SER A 37 -2.21 1.56 13.15
CA SER A 37 -1.96 2.95 13.56
C SER A 37 -1.56 3.76 12.34
N GLU A 38 -2.22 4.88 12.11
CA GLU A 38 -1.89 5.82 11.04
C GLU A 38 -1.19 7.04 11.60
N VAL A 39 -0.11 7.43 10.95
CA VAL A 39 0.63 8.67 11.23
C VAL A 39 0.59 9.52 9.96
N HIS A 40 0.10 10.74 10.11
CA HIS A 40 0.07 11.71 9.03
C HIS A 40 0.54 13.08 9.55
N GLY A 41 1.12 13.88 8.65
CA GLY A 41 1.45 15.27 8.94
C GLY A 41 0.19 16.15 9.03
N MET A 42 0.37 17.43 9.38
CA MET A 42 -0.72 18.41 9.43
C MET A 42 -1.42 18.62 8.07
N ALA A 43 -0.71 18.40 6.97
CA ALA A 43 -1.27 18.43 5.62
C ALA A 43 -1.94 17.08 5.28
N GLN A 44 -3.26 17.02 5.42
CA GLN A 44 -4.04 15.81 5.07
C GLN A 44 -4.10 15.51 3.57
N ARG A 45 -3.70 16.44 2.71
CA ARG A 45 -3.60 16.27 1.26
C ARG A 45 -2.20 16.66 0.81
N GLY A 46 -1.55 15.78 0.04
CA GLY A 46 -0.21 16.02 -0.48
C GLY A 46 0.92 15.83 0.53
N GLY A 47 0.62 15.56 1.81
CA GLY A 47 1.60 15.20 2.84
C GLY A 47 1.89 13.69 2.86
N SER A 48 3.08 13.31 3.33
CA SER A 48 3.44 11.91 3.56
C SER A 48 2.53 11.27 4.61
N VAL A 49 2.06 10.06 4.34
CA VAL A 49 1.22 9.26 5.24
C VAL A 49 1.85 7.88 5.42
N MET A 50 1.91 7.44 6.66
CA MET A 50 2.43 6.14 7.03
C MET A 50 1.41 5.41 7.91
N THR A 51 1.11 4.16 7.58
CA THR A 51 0.20 3.33 8.35
C THR A 51 0.86 2.02 8.70
N TYR A 52 0.94 1.74 9.98
CA TYR A 52 1.37 0.45 10.51
C TYR A 52 0.21 -0.54 10.49
N VAL A 53 0.45 -1.75 9.99
CA VAL A 53 -0.48 -2.88 10.05
C VAL A 53 0.27 -4.08 10.58
N ARG A 54 -0.10 -4.55 11.77
CA ARG A 54 0.47 -5.76 12.36
C ARG A 54 -0.62 -6.81 12.51
N ILE A 55 -0.33 -8.02 12.04
CA ILE A 55 -1.26 -9.15 11.98
C ILE A 55 -0.59 -10.36 12.63
N GLY A 56 -1.30 -11.10 13.47
CA GLY A 56 -0.76 -12.30 14.12
C GLY A 56 -1.78 -12.98 15.03
N GLU A 57 -1.37 -13.96 15.82
CA GLU A 57 -2.25 -14.61 16.79
C GLU A 57 -2.62 -13.69 17.95
N LYS A 58 -1.66 -12.85 18.39
CA LYS A 58 -1.84 -11.86 19.47
C LYS A 58 -0.85 -10.72 19.28
N ILE A 59 -1.34 -9.52 19.02
CA ILE A 59 -0.53 -8.32 18.78
C ILE A 59 -0.71 -7.32 19.93
N ALA A 60 0.37 -7.00 20.63
CA ALA A 60 0.32 -6.08 21.77
C ALA A 60 0.35 -4.60 21.36
N SER A 61 1.06 -4.24 20.28
CA SER A 61 1.25 -2.86 19.83
C SER A 61 1.14 -2.77 18.31
N PRO A 62 0.57 -1.68 17.77
CA PRO A 62 0.53 -1.47 16.31
C PRO A 62 1.88 -1.04 15.72
N ILE A 63 2.82 -0.55 16.53
CA ILE A 63 4.06 0.06 16.05
C ILE A 63 4.99 -1.00 15.47
N ILE A 64 5.56 -0.70 14.31
CA ILE A 64 6.63 -1.44 13.67
C ILE A 64 7.91 -0.63 13.85
N ASP A 65 8.94 -1.23 14.42
CA ASP A 65 10.24 -0.60 14.57
C ASP A 65 10.97 -0.53 13.22
N GLU A 66 11.97 0.34 13.11
CA GLU A 66 12.87 0.40 11.96
C GLU A 66 13.52 -0.99 11.76
N GLY A 67 13.58 -1.44 10.50
CA GLY A 67 14.05 -2.79 10.17
C GLY A 67 13.08 -3.92 10.54
N GLY A 68 11.83 -3.60 10.95
CA GLY A 68 10.83 -4.58 11.42
C GLY A 68 9.72 -4.92 10.41
N ALA A 69 9.61 -4.19 9.29
CA ALA A 69 8.56 -4.42 8.31
C ALA A 69 8.87 -5.61 7.40
N ASP A 70 7.97 -6.58 7.35
CA ASP A 70 8.04 -7.71 6.40
C ASP A 70 7.79 -7.26 4.97
N LEU A 71 6.89 -6.28 4.82
CA LEU A 71 6.53 -5.72 3.53
C LEU A 71 6.26 -4.21 3.67
N ILE A 72 6.77 -3.43 2.71
CA ILE A 72 6.37 -2.03 2.49
C ILE A 72 5.46 -1.99 1.27
N LEU A 73 4.21 -1.53 1.48
CA LEU A 73 3.26 -1.21 0.41
C LEU A 73 3.25 0.29 0.18
N ALA A 74 3.83 0.75 -0.92
CA ALA A 74 3.93 2.17 -1.24
C ALA A 74 3.04 2.56 -2.43
N PHE A 75 2.17 3.53 -2.22
CA PHE A 75 1.31 4.07 -3.27
C PHE A 75 2.00 5.13 -4.14
N GLU A 76 3.21 5.54 -3.75
CA GLU A 76 4.02 6.54 -4.44
C GLU A 76 5.51 6.15 -4.35
N LYS A 77 6.24 6.41 -5.41
CA LYS A 77 7.62 5.94 -5.58
C LYS A 77 8.61 6.54 -4.59
N LEU A 78 8.54 7.86 -4.35
CA LEU A 78 9.43 8.53 -3.39
C LEU A 78 9.12 8.11 -1.95
N GLU A 79 7.87 7.83 -1.63
CA GLU A 79 7.49 7.35 -0.31
C GLU A 79 8.03 5.93 -0.05
N ALA A 80 8.14 5.08 -1.08
CA ALA A 80 8.83 3.79 -0.96
C ALA A 80 10.29 3.97 -0.53
N LEU A 81 11.01 4.89 -1.17
CA LEU A 81 12.39 5.20 -0.82
C LEU A 81 12.49 5.83 0.58
N ARG A 82 11.61 6.78 0.91
CA ARG A 82 11.60 7.50 2.18
C ARG A 82 11.53 6.56 3.39
N TYR A 83 10.73 5.51 3.28
CA TYR A 83 10.49 4.57 4.38
C TYR A 83 11.22 3.23 4.23
N LEU A 84 12.18 3.13 3.29
CA LEU A 84 12.93 1.90 3.04
C LEU A 84 13.66 1.38 4.29
N HIS A 85 14.10 2.29 5.18
CA HIS A 85 14.77 1.94 6.44
C HIS A 85 13.90 1.15 7.43
N TYR A 86 12.58 1.12 7.24
CA TYR A 86 11.70 0.24 8.00
C TYR A 86 11.73 -1.22 7.52
N LEU A 87 12.21 -1.48 6.27
CA LEU A 87 12.20 -2.82 5.73
C LEU A 87 13.21 -3.71 6.45
N LYS A 88 12.77 -4.88 6.90
CA LYS A 88 13.66 -5.87 7.47
C LYS A 88 14.55 -6.49 6.40
N GLN A 89 15.67 -7.08 6.82
CA GLN A 89 16.52 -7.87 5.93
C GLN A 89 15.71 -9.03 5.31
N GLY A 90 15.70 -9.11 3.97
CA GLY A 90 14.90 -10.10 3.23
C GLY A 90 13.41 -9.76 3.13
N GLY A 91 12.99 -8.58 3.58
CA GLY A 91 11.64 -8.08 3.37
C GLY A 91 11.35 -7.71 1.92
N THR A 92 10.12 -7.36 1.60
CA THR A 92 9.65 -7.05 0.25
C THR A 92 9.16 -5.62 0.15
N VAL A 93 9.55 -4.90 -0.92
CA VAL A 93 8.92 -3.63 -1.31
C VAL A 93 7.95 -3.89 -2.45
N LEU A 94 6.73 -3.39 -2.32
CA LEU A 94 5.72 -3.37 -3.36
C LEU A 94 5.29 -1.91 -3.54
N TYR A 95 5.59 -1.30 -4.69
CA TYR A 95 5.35 0.12 -4.88
C TYR A 95 4.71 0.44 -6.24
N SER A 96 3.94 1.52 -6.24
CA SER A 96 3.44 2.15 -7.47
C SER A 96 4.53 3.03 -8.08
N THR A 97 4.68 2.98 -9.41
CA THR A 97 5.60 3.85 -10.15
C THR A 97 5.14 5.32 -10.21
N GLN A 98 3.98 5.63 -9.64
CA GLN A 98 3.47 6.99 -9.58
C GLN A 98 4.45 7.93 -8.86
N GLU A 99 4.68 9.10 -9.46
CA GLU A 99 5.49 10.19 -8.91
C GLU A 99 4.59 11.39 -8.58
N ILE A 100 4.60 11.81 -7.33
CA ILE A 100 3.92 13.03 -6.87
C ILE A 100 4.99 13.99 -6.36
N MET A 101 5.20 15.08 -7.12
CA MET A 101 6.25 16.04 -6.80
C MET A 101 5.96 16.75 -5.47
N PRO A 102 6.85 16.59 -4.46
CA PRO A 102 6.70 17.31 -3.21
C PRO A 102 6.90 18.83 -3.41
N MET A 103 6.34 19.64 -2.51
CA MET A 103 6.40 21.10 -2.62
C MET A 103 7.81 21.67 -2.83
N PRO A 104 8.86 21.18 -2.16
CA PRO A 104 10.23 21.67 -2.42
C PRO A 104 10.71 21.44 -3.86
N VAL A 105 10.25 20.34 -4.49
CA VAL A 105 10.56 20.05 -5.91
C VAL A 105 9.75 20.97 -6.82
N VAL A 106 8.46 21.13 -6.54
CA VAL A 106 7.57 22.03 -7.31
C VAL A 106 8.05 23.48 -7.30
N THR A 107 8.59 23.93 -6.17
CA THR A 107 9.12 25.30 -6.01
C THR A 107 10.55 25.46 -6.49
N GLY A 108 11.22 24.39 -6.94
CA GLY A 108 12.62 24.41 -7.36
C GLY A 108 13.65 24.47 -6.23
N ALA A 109 13.21 24.33 -4.97
CA ALA A 109 14.12 24.31 -3.80
C ALA A 109 14.87 22.97 -3.65
N ALA A 110 14.38 21.91 -4.30
CA ALA A 110 15.01 20.58 -4.34
C ALA A 110 14.80 19.93 -5.70
N GLN A 111 15.56 18.87 -5.96
CA GLN A 111 15.36 18.01 -7.13
C GLN A 111 14.69 16.71 -6.70
N TYR A 112 13.85 16.15 -7.58
CA TYR A 112 13.31 14.81 -7.36
C TYR A 112 14.46 13.80 -7.47
N PRO A 113 14.61 12.86 -6.52
CA PRO A 113 15.71 11.89 -6.55
C PRO A 113 15.68 11.03 -7.82
N ALA A 114 16.84 10.84 -8.44
CA ALA A 114 17.02 9.90 -9.53
C ALA A 114 17.43 8.52 -9.00
N GLY A 115 17.23 7.46 -9.80
CA GLY A 115 17.72 6.12 -9.49
C GLY A 115 16.99 5.43 -8.33
N ILE A 116 15.77 5.83 -8.02
CA ILE A 116 14.97 5.22 -6.92
C ILE A 116 14.79 3.72 -7.16
N GLU A 117 14.52 3.30 -8.40
CA GLU A 117 14.32 1.91 -8.79
C GLU A 117 15.56 1.04 -8.50
N ASP A 118 16.74 1.59 -8.75
CA ASP A 118 18.01 0.90 -8.47
C ASP A 118 18.19 0.67 -6.97
N VAL A 119 17.83 1.66 -6.15
CA VAL A 119 17.89 1.55 -4.69
C VAL A 119 16.86 0.57 -4.15
N LEU A 120 15.63 0.57 -4.69
CA LEU A 120 14.58 -0.35 -4.27
C LEU A 120 14.86 -1.79 -4.73
N GLY A 121 15.66 -1.98 -5.79
CA GLY A 121 16.11 -3.28 -6.28
C GLY A 121 14.98 -4.18 -6.82
N CYS A 122 13.81 -3.61 -7.13
CA CYS A 122 12.67 -4.33 -7.68
C CYS A 122 11.86 -3.45 -8.65
N ALA A 123 11.10 -4.11 -9.52
CA ALA A 123 10.20 -3.41 -10.43
C ALA A 123 8.96 -2.88 -9.69
N GLY A 124 8.58 -1.65 -10.00
CA GLY A 124 7.33 -1.07 -9.53
C GLY A 124 6.13 -1.48 -10.41
N ILE A 125 4.93 -1.22 -9.92
CA ILE A 125 3.67 -1.44 -10.64
C ILE A 125 3.14 -0.11 -11.16
N ASP A 126 2.85 -0.03 -12.45
CA ASP A 126 2.13 1.12 -13.02
C ASP A 126 0.63 1.05 -12.64
N ALA A 127 0.37 1.30 -11.36
CA ALA A 127 -0.97 1.22 -10.80
C ALA A 127 -1.92 2.25 -11.42
N LEU A 128 -1.40 3.38 -11.87
CA LEU A 128 -2.22 4.44 -12.49
C LEU A 128 -2.75 4.01 -13.85
N SER A 129 -1.91 3.49 -14.73
CA SER A 129 -2.33 3.00 -16.05
C SER A 129 -3.31 1.82 -15.93
N LEU A 130 -3.05 0.87 -15.03
CA LEU A 130 -3.96 -0.25 -14.77
C LEU A 130 -5.31 0.22 -14.19
N ALA A 131 -5.32 1.25 -13.35
CA ALA A 131 -6.55 1.84 -12.83
C ALA A 131 -7.36 2.55 -13.92
N LEU A 132 -6.70 3.25 -14.83
CA LEU A 132 -7.34 3.88 -16.00
C LEU A 132 -7.94 2.83 -16.93
N GLU A 133 -7.25 1.71 -17.18
CA GLU A 133 -7.78 0.56 -17.90
C GLU A 133 -9.02 -0.04 -17.22
N ALA A 134 -9.05 -0.05 -15.88
CA ALA A 134 -10.22 -0.47 -15.12
C ALA A 134 -11.39 0.53 -15.19
N GLY A 135 -11.12 1.79 -15.58
CA GLY A 135 -12.13 2.81 -15.82
C GLY A 135 -11.94 4.13 -15.06
N ASN A 136 -11.06 4.21 -14.05
CA ASN A 136 -10.82 5.46 -13.32
C ASN A 136 -9.52 5.40 -12.50
N SER A 137 -8.72 6.47 -12.54
CA SER A 137 -7.47 6.60 -11.77
C SER A 137 -7.63 6.38 -10.26
N LYS A 138 -8.82 6.65 -9.70
CA LYS A 138 -9.12 6.44 -8.27
C LYS A 138 -9.09 4.96 -7.85
N ALA A 139 -9.07 4.03 -8.80
CA ALA A 139 -8.96 2.60 -8.52
C ALA A 139 -7.50 2.11 -8.37
N ALA A 140 -6.49 2.99 -8.42
CA ALA A 140 -5.09 2.63 -8.25
C ALA A 140 -4.79 1.91 -6.92
N ASN A 141 -5.51 2.27 -5.86
CA ASN A 141 -5.42 1.55 -4.59
C ASN A 141 -5.92 0.10 -4.68
N ALA A 142 -6.97 -0.18 -5.45
CA ALA A 142 -7.45 -1.55 -5.67
C ALA A 142 -6.45 -2.37 -6.52
N VAL A 143 -5.75 -1.74 -7.48
CA VAL A 143 -4.65 -2.37 -8.20
C VAL A 143 -3.55 -2.80 -7.24
N MET A 144 -3.08 -1.89 -6.38
CA MET A 144 -2.02 -2.20 -5.40
C MET A 144 -2.45 -3.26 -4.39
N LEU A 145 -3.72 -3.29 -4.00
CA LEU A 145 -4.27 -4.35 -3.13
C LEU A 145 -4.34 -5.72 -3.82
N GLY A 146 -4.62 -5.75 -5.13
CA GLY A 146 -4.54 -6.98 -5.92
C GLY A 146 -3.12 -7.54 -5.95
N ALA A 147 -2.15 -6.68 -6.19
CA ALA A 147 -0.73 -7.02 -6.16
C ALA A 147 -0.28 -7.49 -4.78
N LEU A 148 -0.72 -6.82 -3.71
CA LEU A 148 -0.43 -7.21 -2.33
C LEU A 148 -0.98 -8.61 -2.02
N CYS A 149 -2.23 -8.88 -2.40
CA CYS A 149 -2.88 -10.18 -2.21
C CYS A 149 -2.04 -11.31 -2.83
N ARG A 150 -1.58 -11.13 -4.07
CA ARG A 150 -0.73 -12.11 -4.75
C ARG A 150 0.63 -12.26 -4.07
N ARG A 151 1.27 -11.15 -3.73
CA ARG A 151 2.61 -11.14 -3.12
C ARG A 151 2.64 -11.86 -1.77
N LEU A 152 1.59 -11.71 -0.97
CA LEU A 152 1.45 -12.34 0.34
C LEU A 152 0.85 -13.76 0.27
N GLY A 153 0.40 -14.21 -0.91
CA GLY A 153 -0.23 -15.52 -1.08
C GLY A 153 -1.57 -15.65 -0.34
N PHE A 154 -2.29 -14.55 -0.18
CA PHE A 154 -3.60 -14.56 0.47
C PHE A 154 -4.66 -15.24 -0.41
N ASP A 155 -5.72 -15.76 0.22
CA ASP A 155 -6.89 -16.25 -0.50
C ASP A 155 -7.51 -15.09 -1.30
N ARG A 156 -7.48 -15.26 -2.63
CA ARG A 156 -7.89 -14.21 -3.57
C ARG A 156 -9.35 -13.82 -3.42
N GLU A 157 -10.24 -14.82 -3.27
CA GLU A 157 -11.69 -14.57 -3.24
C GLU A 157 -12.07 -13.86 -1.94
N LYS A 158 -11.51 -14.30 -0.82
CA LYS A 158 -11.74 -13.69 0.49
C LYS A 158 -11.17 -12.27 0.56
N PHE A 159 -9.96 -12.05 0.04
CA PHE A 159 -9.35 -10.72 0.03
C PHE A 159 -10.09 -9.75 -0.88
N GLU A 160 -10.51 -10.20 -2.07
CA GLU A 160 -11.37 -9.42 -2.98
C GLU A 160 -12.71 -9.09 -2.29
N SER A 161 -13.34 -10.04 -1.60
CA SER A 161 -14.56 -9.82 -0.83
C SER A 161 -14.38 -8.75 0.25
N ALA A 162 -13.26 -8.79 0.99
CA ALA A 162 -12.92 -7.77 1.99
C ALA A 162 -12.77 -6.37 1.36
N LEU A 163 -12.15 -6.27 0.18
CA LEU A 163 -12.08 -5.02 -0.59
C LEU A 163 -13.47 -4.54 -1.00
N LEU A 164 -14.25 -5.39 -1.68
CA LEU A 164 -15.53 -4.99 -2.26
C LEU A 164 -16.57 -4.58 -1.22
N SER A 165 -16.53 -5.19 -0.03
CA SER A 165 -17.38 -4.80 1.10
C SER A 165 -16.91 -3.53 1.84
N SER A 166 -15.72 -3.04 1.55
CA SER A 166 -15.14 -1.83 2.16
C SER A 166 -15.29 -0.57 1.29
N ILE A 167 -15.94 -0.70 0.13
CA ILE A 167 -16.11 0.40 -0.85
C ILE A 167 -17.58 0.62 -1.20
N PRO A 168 -17.95 1.81 -1.72
CA PRO A 168 -19.31 2.10 -2.16
C PRO A 168 -19.76 1.17 -3.30
N GLN A 169 -21.01 0.69 -3.25
CA GLN A 169 -21.61 -0.23 -4.23
C GLN A 169 -21.44 0.22 -5.70
N LYS A 170 -21.54 1.53 -5.96
CA LYS A 170 -21.39 2.11 -7.31
C LYS A 170 -19.98 1.94 -7.91
N THR A 171 -18.98 1.62 -7.10
CA THR A 171 -17.57 1.49 -7.53
C THR A 171 -17.11 0.03 -7.56
N VAL A 172 -17.94 -0.93 -7.16
CA VAL A 172 -17.60 -2.36 -7.05
C VAL A 172 -17.06 -2.93 -8.36
N GLY A 173 -17.77 -2.75 -9.47
CA GLY A 173 -17.36 -3.32 -10.77
C GLY A 173 -15.98 -2.84 -11.23
N MET A 174 -15.74 -1.54 -11.10
CA MET A 174 -14.44 -0.93 -11.44
C MET A 174 -13.32 -1.44 -10.53
N ASN A 175 -13.53 -1.45 -9.21
CA ASN A 175 -12.50 -1.89 -8.27
C ASN A 175 -12.22 -3.40 -8.37
N LYS A 176 -13.22 -4.21 -8.71
CA LYS A 176 -13.04 -5.64 -9.00
C LYS A 176 -12.11 -5.83 -10.21
N LYS A 177 -12.33 -5.09 -11.31
CA LYS A 177 -11.44 -5.12 -12.47
C LYS A 177 -10.04 -4.64 -12.12
N ALA A 178 -9.92 -3.54 -11.40
CA ALA A 178 -8.63 -2.98 -10.96
C ALA A 178 -7.84 -3.96 -10.08
N PHE A 179 -8.51 -4.60 -9.13
CA PHE A 179 -7.91 -5.65 -8.28
C PHE A 179 -7.38 -6.82 -9.12
N ALA A 180 -8.18 -7.30 -10.07
CA ALA A 180 -7.76 -8.40 -10.95
C ALA A 180 -6.53 -8.05 -11.80
N LEU A 181 -6.47 -6.82 -12.35
CA LEU A 181 -5.31 -6.32 -13.09
C LEU A 181 -4.06 -6.25 -12.20
N GLY A 182 -4.19 -5.70 -10.99
CA GLY A 182 -3.09 -5.64 -10.03
C GLY A 182 -2.61 -7.03 -9.58
N TYR A 183 -3.53 -7.96 -9.36
CA TYR A 183 -3.20 -9.34 -9.03
C TYR A 183 -2.41 -10.03 -10.16
N ALA A 184 -2.71 -9.73 -11.42
CA ALA A 184 -2.00 -10.29 -12.56
C ALA A 184 -0.62 -9.67 -12.79
N ALA A 185 -0.40 -8.42 -12.35
CA ALA A 185 0.83 -7.65 -12.55
C ALA A 185 1.94 -7.94 -11.52
N ALA A 186 1.69 -8.74 -10.46
CA ALA A 186 2.61 -8.98 -9.33
C ALA A 186 3.26 -10.38 -9.33
#